data_1d822a36ff67b97e6f2706aa3164ca0f
#
_entry.id   1d822a36ff67b97e6f2706aa3164ca0f
#
_cell.length_a   1.000
_cell.length_b   1.000
_cell.length_c   1.000
_cell.angle_alpha   90.00
_cell.angle_beta   90.00
_cell.angle_gamma   90.00
#
_symmetry.space_group_name_H-M   'P 1'
#
loop_
_entity.id
_entity.type
_entity.pdbx_description
1 polymer ?
#
loop_
_entity_poly.entity_id
_entity_poly.type
_entity_poly.pdbx_seq_one_letter_code
_entity_poly.pdbx_strand_id
1 'polypeptide(L)'
;MSGVLCMSSCNEDKQAKPYTPDYEIVPEYTNADTWTAYEAFNDNLLDPDKNIYKTSTAYTAATDRNNGAAAIWCQPIYWDMAMHAYKRAKAEGDTERENKYKQLCDDLFAGNKAHYVNFDFDDNNENTGWFIYDDIQWWTITLARAYELFKVEEYRSLAEASFARVWYGSPRVGDTGSY
;
A
#
# COMPACT_ATOMS: atom_id res chain seq x y z
N MET A 1 -58.04 20.57 5.46
CA MET A 1 -57.58 19.48 6.32
C MET A 1 -56.26 19.01 5.76
N SER A 2 -55.15 19.52 6.37
CA SER A 2 -53.78 19.15 5.93
C SER A 2 -53.30 18.01 6.82
N GLY A 3 -53.14 16.85 6.22
CA GLY A 3 -52.57 15.70 6.86
C GLY A 3 -51.03 15.83 6.92
N VAL A 4 -50.51 15.97 8.10
CA VAL A 4 -49.05 15.90 8.36
C VAL A 4 -48.69 14.42 8.40
N LEU A 5 -48.01 13.92 7.38
CA LEU A 5 -47.33 12.63 7.49
C LEU A 5 -46.09 12.77 8.38
N CYS A 6 -46.24 12.25 9.60
CA CYS A 6 -45.11 12.08 10.47
C CYS A 6 -44.30 10.87 9.96
N MET A 7 -43.21 11.11 9.25
CA MET A 7 -42.21 10.08 8.98
C MET A 7 -41.48 9.79 10.29
N SER A 8 -41.85 8.72 10.95
CA SER A 8 -41.09 8.15 12.03
C SER A 8 -39.78 7.60 11.46
N SER A 9 -38.77 8.41 11.51
CA SER A 9 -37.43 8.08 11.08
C SER A 9 -36.70 7.37 12.19
N CYS A 10 -35.99 6.35 11.75
CA CYS A 10 -34.78 5.82 12.36
C CYS A 10 -34.94 5.07 13.66
N ASN A 11 -35.00 3.78 13.51
CA ASN A 11 -34.43 2.88 14.52
C ASN A 11 -33.10 3.42 14.96
N GLU A 12 -32.94 3.72 16.23
CA GLU A 12 -31.64 3.88 16.85
C GLU A 12 -30.81 2.66 16.42
N ASP A 13 -29.75 2.90 15.68
CA ASP A 13 -28.73 1.89 15.41
C ASP A 13 -28.31 1.35 16.77
N LYS A 14 -28.83 0.20 17.14
CA LYS A 14 -28.29 -0.56 18.24
C LYS A 14 -26.89 -0.90 17.84
N GLN A 15 -25.93 -0.08 18.27
CA GLN A 15 -24.52 -0.39 18.11
C GLN A 15 -24.33 -1.84 18.56
N ALA A 16 -23.97 -2.69 17.61
CA ALA A 16 -23.67 -4.07 17.92
C ALA A 16 -22.61 -4.05 19.04
N LYS A 17 -22.90 -4.70 20.15
CA LYS A 17 -21.90 -4.80 21.20
C LYS A 17 -20.66 -5.41 20.60
N PRO A 18 -19.46 -4.86 20.90
CA PRO A 18 -18.22 -5.46 20.45
C PRO A 18 -18.23 -6.96 20.79
N TYR A 19 -17.91 -7.79 19.83
CA TYR A 19 -17.77 -9.21 20.09
C TYR A 19 -16.64 -9.40 21.11
N THR A 20 -16.99 -10.00 22.26
CA THR A 20 -15.99 -10.41 23.24
C THR A 20 -15.96 -11.94 23.17
N PRO A 21 -14.85 -12.54 22.74
CA PRO A 21 -14.73 -13.99 22.73
C PRO A 21 -14.85 -14.54 24.15
N ASP A 22 -15.48 -15.70 24.28
CA ASP A 22 -15.61 -16.43 25.53
C ASP A 22 -14.40 -17.35 25.83
N TYR A 23 -13.33 -17.19 25.05
CA TYR A 23 -12.07 -17.90 25.22
C TYR A 23 -10.90 -16.90 25.23
N GLU A 24 -9.88 -17.21 25.98
CA GLU A 24 -8.64 -16.43 26.01
C GLU A 24 -7.77 -16.81 24.80
N ILE A 25 -7.48 -15.81 23.95
CA ILE A 25 -6.50 -15.98 22.87
C ILE A 25 -5.15 -15.57 23.44
N VAL A 26 -4.32 -16.54 23.73
CA VAL A 26 -2.91 -16.32 24.07
C VAL A 26 -2.10 -16.46 22.78
N PRO A 27 -1.49 -15.39 22.26
CA PRO A 27 -0.64 -15.50 21.08
C PRO A 27 0.54 -16.46 21.36
N GLU A 28 0.72 -17.43 20.49
CA GLU A 28 1.86 -18.38 20.60
C GLU A 28 3.17 -17.77 20.04
N TYR A 29 3.13 -16.53 19.53
CA TYR A 29 4.29 -15.85 18.97
C TYR A 29 4.66 -14.60 19.78
N THR A 30 5.94 -14.30 19.82
CA THR A 30 6.50 -13.13 20.51
C THR A 30 6.77 -11.96 19.57
N ASN A 31 7.12 -10.82 20.16
CA ASN A 31 7.61 -9.67 19.41
C ASN A 31 8.85 -10.00 18.56
N ALA A 32 9.76 -10.81 19.10
CA ALA A 32 10.96 -11.26 18.41
C ALA A 32 10.62 -12.13 17.19
N ASP A 33 9.63 -13.01 17.32
CA ASP A 33 9.19 -13.87 16.21
C ASP A 33 8.64 -13.04 15.04
N THR A 34 7.93 -11.94 15.35
CA THR A 34 7.42 -11.03 14.32
C THR A 34 8.55 -10.35 13.55
N TRP A 35 9.60 -9.89 14.25
CA TRP A 35 10.77 -9.34 13.59
C TRP A 35 11.50 -10.38 12.73
N THR A 36 11.70 -11.58 13.28
CA THR A 36 12.33 -12.69 12.56
C THR A 36 11.56 -13.03 11.28
N ALA A 37 10.25 -13.11 11.35
CA ALA A 37 9.40 -13.40 10.19
C ALA A 37 9.48 -12.29 9.12
N TYR A 38 9.45 -11.02 9.55
CA TYR A 38 9.55 -9.89 8.63
C TYR A 38 10.94 -9.78 7.98
N GLU A 39 12.00 -9.99 8.73
CA GLU A 39 13.36 -10.02 8.20
C GLU A 39 13.54 -11.18 7.22
N ALA A 40 13.06 -12.38 7.54
CA ALA A 40 13.10 -13.51 6.62
C ALA A 40 12.27 -13.26 5.33
N PHE A 41 11.15 -12.55 5.43
CA PHE A 41 10.38 -12.12 4.26
C PHE A 41 11.22 -11.21 3.34
N ASN A 42 11.88 -10.21 3.90
CA ASN A 42 12.74 -9.30 3.12
C ASN A 42 13.95 -10.02 2.53
N ASP A 43 14.65 -10.84 3.31
CA ASP A 43 15.82 -11.60 2.86
C ASP A 43 15.52 -12.52 1.67
N ASN A 44 14.32 -13.05 1.61
CA ASN A 44 13.92 -13.99 0.56
C ASN A 44 13.25 -13.33 -0.65
N LEU A 45 12.45 -12.28 -0.43
CA LEU A 45 11.58 -11.74 -1.47
C LEU A 45 11.96 -10.35 -1.95
N LEU A 46 12.75 -9.57 -1.22
CA LEU A 46 13.29 -8.31 -1.74
C LEU A 46 14.36 -8.60 -2.79
N ASP A 47 14.26 -7.95 -3.92
CA ASP A 47 15.35 -7.90 -4.92
C ASP A 47 16.23 -6.69 -4.59
N PRO A 48 17.45 -6.89 -4.09
CA PRO A 48 18.30 -5.79 -3.65
C PRO A 48 18.85 -4.95 -4.81
N ASP A 49 18.88 -5.48 -6.04
CA ASP A 49 19.36 -4.76 -7.22
C ASP A 49 18.28 -3.84 -7.79
N LYS A 50 17.01 -4.21 -7.60
CA LYS A 50 15.86 -3.47 -8.11
C LYS A 50 15.11 -2.69 -7.02
N ASN A 51 15.32 -3.01 -5.76
CA ASN A 51 14.58 -2.47 -4.62
C ASN A 51 13.05 -2.60 -4.78
N ILE A 52 12.61 -3.76 -5.26
CA ILE A 52 11.20 -4.16 -5.35
C ILE A 52 11.05 -5.62 -4.94
N TYR A 53 9.84 -6.04 -4.62
CA TYR A 53 9.60 -7.41 -4.22
C TYR A 53 9.37 -8.34 -5.40
N LYS A 54 9.91 -9.56 -5.27
CA LYS A 54 9.76 -10.66 -6.22
C LYS A 54 8.44 -11.41 -5.97
N THR A 55 7.93 -12.07 -7.01
CA THR A 55 6.75 -12.93 -6.90
C THR A 55 7.03 -14.24 -6.15
N SER A 56 8.28 -14.70 -6.15
CA SER A 56 8.73 -15.88 -5.41
C SER A 56 10.24 -15.85 -5.19
N THR A 57 10.73 -16.73 -4.32
CA THR A 57 12.17 -16.90 -4.05
C THR A 57 12.96 -17.41 -5.24
N ALA A 58 12.28 -18.01 -6.23
CA ALA A 58 12.90 -18.59 -7.42
C ALA A 58 13.21 -17.58 -8.54
N TYR A 59 12.73 -16.33 -8.41
CA TYR A 59 12.84 -15.32 -9.47
C TYR A 59 13.63 -14.09 -9.03
N THR A 60 14.26 -13.45 -10.01
CA THR A 60 14.75 -12.07 -9.92
C THR A 60 13.65 -11.14 -10.40
N ALA A 61 13.47 -9.98 -9.78
CA ALA A 61 12.52 -9.00 -10.24
C ALA A 61 12.92 -8.45 -11.62
N ALA A 62 12.03 -8.57 -12.59
CA ALA A 62 12.25 -8.13 -13.96
C ALA A 62 11.48 -6.84 -14.28
N THR A 63 11.70 -6.30 -15.48
CA THR A 63 11.06 -5.05 -15.91
C THR A 63 9.60 -5.22 -16.33
N ASP A 64 9.20 -6.40 -16.75
CA ASP A 64 7.80 -6.68 -17.07
C ASP A 64 7.07 -7.27 -15.86
N ARG A 65 5.79 -6.97 -15.74
CA ARG A 65 4.97 -7.36 -14.59
C ARG A 65 4.74 -8.86 -14.47
N ASN A 66 4.98 -9.61 -15.52
CA ASN A 66 4.70 -11.04 -15.56
C ASN A 66 5.94 -11.89 -15.32
N ASN A 67 7.11 -11.27 -15.12
CA ASN A 67 8.39 -11.95 -15.11
C ASN A 67 9.23 -11.60 -13.87
N GLY A 68 8.89 -12.17 -12.74
CA GLY A 68 9.69 -12.16 -11.53
C GLY A 68 9.33 -11.11 -10.48
N ALA A 69 8.87 -9.93 -10.86
CA ALA A 69 8.38 -8.95 -9.91
C ALA A 69 7.02 -9.38 -9.35
N ALA A 70 6.76 -9.12 -8.08
CA ALA A 70 5.42 -9.24 -7.53
C ALA A 70 4.48 -8.26 -8.25
N ALA A 71 3.20 -8.62 -8.31
CA ALA A 71 2.19 -7.83 -9.01
C ALA A 71 2.20 -6.37 -8.56
N ILE A 72 1.89 -5.46 -9.47
CA ILE A 72 1.94 -4.01 -9.25
C ILE A 72 1.12 -3.58 -8.03
N TRP A 73 -0.02 -4.21 -7.76
CA TRP A 73 -0.87 -3.94 -6.60
C TRP A 73 -0.30 -4.48 -5.28
N CYS A 74 0.60 -5.47 -5.32
CA CYS A 74 1.27 -6.00 -4.13
C CYS A 74 2.39 -5.06 -3.65
N GLN A 75 3.08 -4.39 -4.56
CA GLN A 75 4.22 -3.54 -4.21
C GLN A 75 3.87 -2.42 -3.20
N PRO A 76 2.75 -1.67 -3.37
CA PRO A 76 2.37 -0.67 -2.37
C PRO A 76 2.03 -1.29 -1.01
N ILE A 77 1.45 -2.49 -0.97
CA ILE A 77 1.17 -3.20 0.29
C ILE A 77 2.47 -3.56 1.00
N TYR A 78 3.48 -4.05 0.27
CA TYR A 78 4.79 -4.35 0.85
C TYR A 78 5.54 -3.09 1.29
N TRP A 79 5.39 -1.99 0.57
CA TRP A 79 5.92 -0.70 1.00
C TRP A 79 5.23 -0.20 2.29
N ASP A 80 3.91 -0.37 2.40
CA ASP A 80 3.16 -0.05 3.63
C ASP A 80 3.63 -0.94 4.81
N MET A 81 3.96 -2.21 4.57
CA MET A 81 4.58 -3.07 5.59
C MET A 81 5.93 -2.52 6.07
N ALA A 82 6.78 -2.00 5.18
CA ALA A 82 8.04 -1.37 5.56
C ALA A 82 7.82 -0.10 6.41
N MET A 83 6.82 0.72 6.06
CA MET A 83 6.42 1.87 6.88
C MET A 83 5.91 1.46 8.26
N HIS A 84 5.17 0.35 8.36
CA HIS A 84 4.75 -0.20 9.63
C HIS A 84 5.93 -0.71 10.47
N ALA A 85 6.93 -1.35 9.84
CA ALA A 85 8.15 -1.77 10.52
C ALA A 85 8.94 -0.55 11.06
N TYR A 86 9.08 0.50 10.25
CA TYR A 86 9.67 1.77 10.71
C TYR A 86 8.94 2.36 11.92
N LYS A 87 7.61 2.49 11.84
CA LYS A 87 6.79 3.03 12.94
C LYS A 87 6.92 2.20 14.21
N ARG A 88 6.98 0.89 14.07
CA ARG A 88 7.14 -0.03 15.19
C ARG A 88 8.51 0.10 15.84
N ALA A 89 9.59 0.08 15.05
CA ALA A 89 10.95 0.25 15.56
C ALA A 89 11.10 1.57 16.33
N LYS A 90 10.52 2.65 15.79
CA LYS A 90 10.46 3.96 16.45
C LYS A 90 9.72 3.91 17.79
N ALA A 91 8.56 3.25 17.83
CA ALA A 91 7.78 3.10 19.06
C ALA A 91 8.48 2.23 20.12
N GLU A 92 9.29 1.28 19.70
CA GLU A 92 10.11 0.43 20.56
C GLU A 92 11.42 1.13 21.02
N GLY A 93 11.76 2.28 20.43
CA GLY A 93 13.01 2.98 20.69
C GLY A 93 14.25 2.28 20.12
N ASP A 94 14.04 1.38 19.15
CA ASP A 94 15.10 0.66 18.45
C ASP A 94 15.64 1.51 17.30
N THR A 95 16.62 2.34 17.59
CA THR A 95 17.19 3.29 16.62
C THR A 95 17.86 2.59 15.43
N GLU A 96 18.42 1.41 15.64
CA GLU A 96 19.06 0.66 14.55
C GLU A 96 18.01 0.20 13.54
N ARG A 97 16.93 -0.45 14.02
CA ARG A 97 15.82 -0.84 13.16
C ARG A 97 15.05 0.36 12.58
N GLU A 98 14.90 1.43 13.35
CA GLU A 98 14.26 2.66 12.83
C GLU A 98 15.00 3.17 11.59
N ASN A 99 16.33 3.29 11.65
CA ASN A 99 17.16 3.72 10.53
C ASN A 99 17.12 2.72 9.37
N LYS A 100 17.26 1.41 9.66
CA LYS A 100 17.19 0.33 8.67
C LYS A 100 15.89 0.40 7.86
N TYR A 101 14.75 0.50 8.53
CA TYR A 101 13.46 0.48 7.86
C TYR A 101 13.06 1.83 7.25
N LYS A 102 13.60 2.94 7.76
CA LYS A 102 13.50 4.22 7.04
C LYS A 102 14.21 4.15 5.69
N GLN A 103 15.44 3.63 5.68
CA GLN A 103 16.18 3.44 4.45
C GLN A 103 15.45 2.48 3.49
N LEU A 104 14.93 1.36 4.00
CA LEU A 104 14.14 0.44 3.19
C LEU A 104 12.91 1.11 2.55
N CYS A 105 12.23 2.00 3.29
CA CYS A 105 11.11 2.75 2.73
C CYS A 105 11.55 3.64 1.56
N ASP A 106 12.70 4.30 1.68
CA ASP A 106 13.24 5.18 0.64
C ASP A 106 13.69 4.36 -0.60
N ASP A 107 14.36 3.24 -0.36
CA ASP A 107 14.83 2.33 -1.42
C ASP A 107 13.67 1.70 -2.18
N LEU A 108 12.64 1.23 -1.49
CA LEU A 108 11.43 0.68 -2.10
C LEU A 108 10.68 1.73 -2.94
N PHE A 109 10.59 2.96 -2.46
CA PHE A 109 9.99 4.03 -3.26
C PHE A 109 10.80 4.28 -4.54
N ALA A 110 12.11 4.41 -4.42
CA ALA A 110 13.00 4.64 -5.57
C ALA A 110 12.97 3.47 -6.56
N GLY A 111 12.99 2.23 -6.07
CA GLY A 111 12.92 1.03 -6.90
C GLY A 111 11.60 0.91 -7.66
N ASN A 112 10.49 1.12 -6.97
CA ASN A 112 9.17 1.11 -7.61
C ASN A 112 9.01 2.26 -8.60
N LYS A 113 9.48 3.46 -8.27
CA LYS A 113 9.48 4.59 -9.20
C LYS A 113 10.23 4.28 -10.49
N ALA A 114 11.41 3.67 -10.39
CA ALA A 114 12.19 3.27 -11.55
C ALA A 114 11.53 2.14 -12.36
N HIS A 115 10.91 1.18 -11.66
CA HIS A 115 10.28 0.02 -12.29
C HIS A 115 8.97 0.37 -13.01
N TYR A 116 8.19 1.30 -12.48
CA TYR A 116 6.86 1.66 -12.97
C TYR A 116 6.82 3.04 -13.64
N VAL A 117 7.77 3.29 -14.56
CA VAL A 117 7.79 4.46 -15.46
C VAL A 117 7.67 5.79 -14.71
N ASN A 118 8.42 5.93 -13.61
CA ASN A 118 8.41 7.10 -12.73
C ASN A 118 7.02 7.47 -12.19
N PHE A 119 6.14 6.48 -11.99
CA PHE A 119 4.73 6.69 -11.61
C PHE A 119 3.97 7.55 -12.61
N ASP A 120 4.24 7.37 -13.90
CA ASP A 120 3.42 7.96 -14.95
C ASP A 120 2.10 7.18 -15.06
N PHE A 121 1.11 7.56 -14.25
CA PHE A 121 -0.20 6.89 -14.20
C PHE A 121 -1.00 7.01 -15.51
N ASP A 122 -0.54 7.83 -16.44
CA ASP A 122 -1.10 7.95 -17.79
C ASP A 122 -0.38 7.05 -18.81
N ASP A 123 0.59 6.26 -18.37
CA ASP A 123 1.21 5.27 -19.25
C ASP A 123 0.22 4.12 -19.53
N ASN A 124 0.06 3.78 -20.81
CA ASN A 124 -0.81 2.70 -21.25
C ASN A 124 -0.08 1.42 -21.62
N ASN A 125 1.17 1.30 -21.23
CA ASN A 125 1.95 0.10 -21.45
C ASN A 125 1.40 -1.04 -20.57
N GLU A 126 0.98 -2.12 -21.21
CA GLU A 126 0.42 -3.30 -20.52
C GLU A 126 1.40 -3.91 -19.50
N ASN A 127 2.71 -3.75 -19.70
CA ASN A 127 3.72 -4.25 -18.78
C ASN A 127 3.78 -3.46 -17.47
N THR A 128 3.41 -2.18 -17.46
CA THR A 128 3.32 -1.38 -16.23
C THR A 128 2.03 -1.61 -15.47
N GLY A 129 0.94 -1.87 -16.15
CA GLY A 129 -0.36 -2.17 -15.53
C GLY A 129 -1.16 -0.96 -15.05
N TRP A 130 -0.76 0.27 -15.39
CA TRP A 130 -1.47 1.50 -14.96
C TRP A 130 -2.87 1.70 -15.56
N PHE A 131 -3.40 0.75 -16.30
CA PHE A 131 -4.77 0.75 -16.79
C PHE A 131 -5.76 0.02 -15.86
N ILE A 132 -5.28 -0.55 -14.77
CA ILE A 132 -6.10 -1.28 -13.77
C ILE A 132 -6.35 -0.35 -12.58
N TYR A 133 -7.58 0.09 -12.43
CA TYR A 133 -7.95 1.15 -11.49
C TYR A 133 -7.76 0.79 -10.02
N ASP A 134 -8.05 -0.43 -9.62
CA ASP A 134 -7.82 -0.91 -8.25
C ASP A 134 -6.33 -1.02 -7.94
N ASP A 135 -5.50 -1.40 -8.90
CA ASP A 135 -4.05 -1.39 -8.75
C ASP A 135 -3.53 0.03 -8.46
N ILE A 136 -4.03 1.03 -9.20
CA ILE A 136 -3.71 2.45 -8.96
C ILE A 136 -4.21 2.91 -7.59
N GLN A 137 -5.39 2.47 -7.16
CA GLN A 137 -5.95 2.85 -5.85
C GLN A 137 -5.10 2.34 -4.68
N TRP A 138 -4.52 1.17 -4.78
CA TRP A 138 -3.57 0.70 -3.77
C TRP A 138 -2.37 1.63 -3.64
N TRP A 139 -1.84 2.12 -4.77
CA TRP A 139 -0.79 3.14 -4.75
C TRP A 139 -1.25 4.46 -4.17
N THR A 140 -2.45 4.94 -4.51
CA THR A 140 -3.04 6.16 -3.95
C THR A 140 -3.06 6.11 -2.43
N ILE A 141 -3.56 5.02 -1.87
CA ILE A 141 -3.66 4.83 -0.41
C ILE A 141 -2.28 4.85 0.24
N THR A 142 -1.34 4.10 -0.32
CA THR A 142 -0.01 3.96 0.28
C THR A 142 0.83 5.24 0.15
N LEU A 143 0.74 5.94 -0.99
CA LEU A 143 1.39 7.25 -1.19
C LEU A 143 0.84 8.30 -0.20
N ALA A 144 -0.48 8.31 0.03
CA ALA A 144 -1.08 9.21 1.02
C ALA A 144 -0.58 8.90 2.44
N ARG A 145 -0.50 7.63 2.83
CA ARG A 145 0.07 7.21 4.11
C ARG A 145 1.54 7.56 4.26
N ALA A 146 2.32 7.39 3.19
CA ALA A 146 3.73 7.78 3.16
C ALA A 146 3.89 9.30 3.35
N TYR A 147 3.04 10.10 2.71
CA TYR A 147 3.02 11.54 2.95
C TYR A 147 2.66 11.89 4.40
N GLU A 148 1.66 11.25 4.97
CA GLU A 148 1.31 11.47 6.37
C GLU A 148 2.47 11.16 7.31
N LEU A 149 3.23 10.11 7.01
CA LEU A 149 4.33 9.65 7.84
C LEU A 149 5.62 10.48 7.67
N PHE A 150 6.01 10.76 6.43
CA PHE A 150 7.33 11.33 6.11
C PHE A 150 7.27 12.79 5.67
N LYS A 151 6.09 13.34 5.33
CA LYS A 151 5.88 14.72 4.85
C LYS A 151 6.69 15.07 3.59
N VAL A 152 6.93 14.09 2.72
CA VAL A 152 7.58 14.29 1.42
C VAL A 152 6.52 14.71 0.40
N GLU A 153 6.63 15.93 -0.15
CA GLU A 153 5.63 16.51 -1.07
C GLU A 153 5.43 15.69 -2.36
N GLU A 154 6.46 14.98 -2.80
CA GLU A 154 6.34 14.09 -3.96
C GLU A 154 5.31 12.98 -3.72
N TYR A 155 5.25 12.40 -2.52
CA TYR A 155 4.25 11.38 -2.18
C TYR A 155 2.83 11.91 -2.27
N ARG A 156 2.60 13.14 -1.80
CA ARG A 156 1.31 13.81 -1.92
C ARG A 156 0.93 14.04 -3.38
N SER A 157 1.84 14.62 -4.15
CA SER A 157 1.59 14.92 -5.56
C SER A 157 1.27 13.67 -6.36
N LEU A 158 1.96 12.56 -6.09
CA LEU A 158 1.69 11.27 -6.71
C LEU A 158 0.36 10.64 -6.25
N ALA A 159 0.00 10.78 -4.96
CA ALA A 159 -1.29 10.34 -4.46
C ALA A 159 -2.45 11.09 -5.13
N GLU A 160 -2.33 12.40 -5.27
CA GLU A 160 -3.31 13.25 -5.96
C GLU A 160 -3.42 12.87 -7.46
N ALA A 161 -2.28 12.66 -8.14
CA ALA A 161 -2.25 12.28 -9.54
C ALA A 161 -2.87 10.89 -9.78
N SER A 162 -2.53 9.90 -8.95
CA SER A 162 -3.08 8.55 -9.04
C SER A 162 -4.60 8.54 -8.78
N PHE A 163 -5.06 9.27 -7.78
CA PHE A 163 -6.49 9.44 -7.52
C PHE A 163 -7.22 10.10 -8.70
N ALA A 164 -6.66 11.20 -9.22
CA ALA A 164 -7.24 11.91 -10.35
C ALA A 164 -7.33 11.01 -11.60
N ARG A 165 -6.32 10.17 -11.84
CA ARG A 165 -6.30 9.21 -12.93
C ARG A 165 -7.46 8.22 -12.84
N VAL A 166 -7.73 7.69 -11.66
CA VAL A 166 -8.84 6.75 -11.45
C VAL A 166 -10.18 7.46 -11.54
N TRP A 167 -10.31 8.62 -10.91
CA TRP A 167 -11.59 9.32 -10.80
C TRP A 167 -12.03 9.95 -12.11
N TYR A 168 -11.13 10.65 -12.79
CA TYR A 168 -11.43 11.42 -13.99
C TYR A 168 -11.00 10.73 -15.29
N GLY A 169 -10.21 9.66 -15.20
CA GLY A 169 -9.57 9.07 -16.36
C GLY A 169 -8.41 9.90 -16.91
N SER A 170 -7.97 9.58 -18.11
CA SER A 170 -6.97 10.34 -18.84
C SER A 170 -7.26 10.42 -20.33
N PRO A 171 -7.35 11.63 -20.89
CA PRO A 171 -7.45 11.80 -22.33
C PRO A 171 -6.26 11.23 -23.11
N ARG A 172 -5.07 11.14 -22.47
CA ARG A 172 -3.86 10.62 -23.09
C ARG A 172 -3.98 9.13 -23.43
N VAL A 173 -4.65 8.36 -22.59
CA VAL A 173 -4.90 6.93 -22.81
C VAL A 173 -6.33 6.63 -23.26
N GLY A 174 -7.15 7.65 -23.41
CA GLY A 174 -8.49 7.52 -23.97
C GLY A 174 -9.52 6.90 -23.03
N ASP A 175 -9.36 7.04 -21.71
CA ASP A 175 -10.36 6.59 -20.76
C ASP A 175 -11.02 7.76 -19.98
N THR A 176 -12.17 7.48 -19.38
CA THR A 176 -13.04 8.46 -18.71
C THR A 176 -13.09 8.32 -17.20
N GLY A 177 -12.29 7.44 -16.62
CA GLY A 177 -12.29 7.19 -15.18
C GLY A 177 -13.36 6.18 -14.73
N SER A 178 -13.48 6.02 -13.41
CA SER A 178 -14.30 4.98 -12.77
C SER A 178 -15.34 5.52 -11.77
N TYR A 179 -15.66 6.80 -11.82
CA TYR A 179 -16.70 7.38 -10.96
C TYR A 179 -18.12 7.03 -11.42
#